data_e0bb0f5d1bc46823e732aec5cc140e9d
#
_entry.id   e0bb0f5d1bc46823e732aec5cc140e9d
#
_cell.length_a   1.000
_cell.length_b   1.000
_cell.length_c   1.000
_cell.angle_alpha   90.00
_cell.angle_beta   90.00
_cell.angle_gamma   90.00
#
_symmetry.space_group_name_H-M   'P 1'
#
loop_
_entity.id
_entity.type
_entity.pdbx_description
1 polymer ?
#
loop_
_entity_poly.entity_id
_entity_poly.type
_entity_poly.pdbx_seq_one_letter_code
_entity_poly.pdbx_strand_id
1 'polypeptide(L)'
;MKYISWDVGVKNMAYSLLEKTDDNKCKLLKCGILNLVDKRDVCQFELRTKKCCGKIARQKILNNNFQELTVCKVHCNKIKVEPVKLDIYKCVKCGEKSYINICGKDEWSWCEKHENLSKKILTQFKPKKITGQNCSQQPIQELVSELTRKLDENKDFLDVCGVWIENQPSLINPSIKTIASALYTYFIIRGIIDKQNDKIEFVKFASPLNKLKVAKKTTDAALEKAKSAREYYSIEKGLSIIYVNTLLESDEKKILKTAVENNDNKGDDICDSFLQGFHHIFDGEIPEYYQKKIRDIPEEQLQIKKIKSKKKLNNDNSNNKLNDDK
;
A
#
# COMPACT_ATOMS: atom_id res chain seq x y z
N MET A 1 1.59 11.33 28.65
CA MET A 1 2.24 10.02 28.42
C MET A 1 2.06 9.60 26.96
N LYS A 2 3.13 9.09 26.32
CA LYS A 2 3.10 8.68 24.91
C LYS A 2 2.99 7.16 24.77
N TYR A 3 2.28 6.71 23.75
CA TYR A 3 2.05 5.31 23.45
C TYR A 3 2.13 5.07 21.94
N ILE A 4 2.47 3.85 21.53
CA ILE A 4 2.41 3.46 20.12
C ILE A 4 1.55 2.20 19.95
N SER A 5 0.71 2.21 18.92
CA SER A 5 -0.15 1.10 18.56
C SER A 5 0.11 0.65 17.14
N TRP A 6 0.16 -0.67 16.91
CA TRP A 6 0.52 -1.30 15.65
C TRP A 6 -0.58 -2.21 15.13
N ASP A 7 -1.04 -1.97 13.93
CA ASP A 7 -1.81 -2.91 13.12
C ASP A 7 -0.84 -3.66 12.20
N VAL A 8 -0.66 -4.96 12.43
CA VAL A 8 0.47 -5.71 11.85
C VAL A 8 0.17 -6.27 10.48
N GLY A 9 0.95 -5.87 9.50
CA GLY A 9 0.93 -6.38 8.15
C GLY A 9 2.33 -6.39 7.52
N VAL A 10 2.55 -7.20 6.50
CA VAL A 10 3.84 -7.23 5.78
C VAL A 10 4.00 -6.01 4.87
N LYS A 11 2.95 -5.68 4.16
CA LYS A 11 2.94 -4.57 3.19
C LYS A 11 2.36 -3.29 3.77
N ASN A 12 1.42 -3.40 4.66
CA ASN A 12 0.72 -2.29 5.29
C ASN A 12 0.79 -2.47 6.81
N MET A 13 2.00 -2.36 7.39
CA MET A 13 2.15 -2.33 8.84
C MET A 13 1.85 -0.90 9.30
N ALA A 14 0.65 -0.67 9.77
CA ALA A 14 0.23 0.66 10.21
C ALA A 14 0.60 0.91 11.67
N TYR A 15 0.91 2.17 11.97
CA TYR A 15 1.17 2.61 13.33
C TYR A 15 0.52 3.95 13.62
N SER A 16 0.20 4.14 14.91
CA SER A 16 -0.25 5.41 15.46
C SER A 16 0.49 5.71 16.76
N LEU A 17 1.20 6.84 16.78
CA LEU A 17 1.85 7.38 17.97
C LEU A 17 0.88 8.35 18.64
N LEU A 18 0.49 8.03 19.86
CA LEU A 18 -0.57 8.69 20.61
C LEU A 18 -0.04 9.29 21.90
N GLU A 19 -0.66 10.36 22.37
CA GLU A 19 -0.38 10.96 23.66
C GLU A 19 -1.65 11.04 24.49
N LYS A 20 -1.61 10.48 25.70
CA LYS A 20 -2.60 10.76 26.75
C LYS A 20 -2.18 12.02 27.48
N THR A 21 -3.01 13.06 27.41
CA THR A 21 -2.78 14.34 28.09
C THR A 21 -3.34 14.31 29.51
N ASP A 22 -2.95 15.27 30.32
CA ASP A 22 -3.37 15.35 31.73
C ASP A 22 -4.86 15.65 31.89
N ASP A 23 -5.48 16.29 30.89
CA ASP A 23 -6.94 16.51 30.82
C ASP A 23 -7.71 15.29 30.28
N ASN A 24 -7.09 14.12 30.35
CA ASN A 24 -7.67 12.83 29.93
C ASN A 24 -8.14 12.79 28.48
N LYS A 25 -7.42 13.47 27.59
CA LYS A 25 -7.61 13.40 26.14
C LYS A 25 -6.52 12.57 25.46
N CYS A 26 -6.82 12.09 24.29
CA CYS A 26 -5.89 11.39 23.42
C CYS A 26 -5.58 12.26 22.20
N LYS A 27 -4.29 12.48 21.92
CA LYS A 27 -3.81 13.20 20.75
C LYS A 27 -3.06 12.28 19.82
N LEU A 28 -3.28 12.42 18.52
CA LEU A 28 -2.50 11.79 17.47
C LEU A 28 -1.26 12.62 17.18
N LEU A 29 -0.07 12.12 17.53
CA LEU A 29 1.20 12.82 17.28
C LEU A 29 1.78 12.49 15.90
N LYS A 30 1.69 11.21 15.49
CA LYS A 30 2.24 10.70 14.23
C LYS A 30 1.52 9.42 13.85
N CYS A 31 1.32 9.19 12.56
CA CYS A 31 0.83 7.91 12.06
C CYS A 31 1.41 7.62 10.69
N GLY A 32 1.33 6.37 10.26
CA GLY A 32 1.81 5.98 8.94
C GLY A 32 1.80 4.47 8.72
N ILE A 33 2.42 4.07 7.62
CA ILE A 33 2.57 2.67 7.23
C ILE A 33 4.04 2.37 6.97
N LEU A 34 4.54 1.29 7.57
CA LEU A 34 5.80 0.66 7.19
C LEU A 34 5.50 -0.47 6.19
N ASN A 35 6.15 -0.41 5.04
CA ASN A 35 6.05 -1.46 4.03
C ASN A 35 7.36 -2.26 4.00
N LEU A 36 7.34 -3.50 4.45
CA LEU A 36 8.53 -4.35 4.58
C LEU A 36 9.00 -4.96 3.25
N VAL A 37 8.20 -4.86 2.20
CA VAL A 37 8.52 -5.36 0.86
C VAL A 37 8.78 -4.26 -0.16
N ASP A 38 8.91 -3.02 0.31
CA ASP A 38 9.04 -1.86 -0.57
C ASP A 38 10.48 -1.66 -1.05
N LYS A 39 10.88 -2.51 -1.98
CA LYS A 39 11.90 -2.14 -2.98
C LYS A 39 11.14 -1.46 -4.12
N ARG A 40 10.69 -0.22 -3.93
CA ARG A 40 10.05 0.53 -5.01
C ARG A 40 11.08 0.82 -6.06
N ASP A 41 11.02 0.10 -7.18
CA ASP A 41 11.78 0.49 -8.34
C ASP A 41 11.48 1.96 -8.66
N VAL A 42 12.50 2.77 -8.76
CA VAL A 42 12.37 4.17 -9.16
C VAL A 42 12.47 4.29 -10.68
N CYS A 43 11.82 5.32 -11.20
CA CYS A 43 11.85 5.60 -12.62
C CYS A 43 13.26 6.01 -13.07
N GLN A 44 13.87 5.18 -13.90
CA GLN A 44 15.21 5.35 -14.44
C GLN A 44 15.24 6.24 -15.71
N PHE A 45 14.08 6.76 -16.16
CA PHE A 45 14.05 7.64 -17.31
C PHE A 45 14.88 8.89 -17.06
N GLU A 46 15.85 9.13 -17.93
CA GLU A 46 16.72 10.29 -17.87
C GLU A 46 15.99 11.55 -18.34
N LEU A 47 16.01 12.59 -17.53
CA LEU A 47 15.47 13.89 -17.86
C LEU A 47 16.48 14.72 -18.67
N ARG A 48 16.03 15.82 -19.27
CA ARG A 48 16.91 16.77 -19.97
C ARG A 48 18.05 17.32 -19.09
N THR A 49 17.89 17.27 -17.79
CA THR A 49 18.88 17.67 -16.78
C THR A 49 19.94 16.59 -16.49
N LYS A 50 19.97 15.50 -17.25
CA LYS A 50 20.81 14.31 -17.02
C LYS A 50 20.60 13.60 -15.67
N LYS A 51 19.53 13.93 -14.95
CA LYS A 51 19.13 13.23 -13.72
C LYS A 51 17.99 12.24 -14.01
N CYS A 52 18.00 11.11 -13.33
CA CYS A 52 16.86 10.19 -13.37
C CYS A 52 15.60 10.82 -12.77
N CYS A 53 14.44 10.46 -13.31
CA CYS A 53 13.14 10.97 -12.85
C CYS A 53 12.87 10.71 -11.36
N GLY A 54 13.30 9.57 -10.82
CA GLY A 54 13.18 9.20 -9.39
C GLY A 54 11.76 8.93 -8.90
N LYS A 55 10.71 9.17 -9.71
CA LYS A 55 9.32 8.82 -9.34
C LYS A 55 9.16 7.30 -9.26
N ILE A 56 8.16 6.83 -8.50
CA ILE A 56 7.85 5.40 -8.38
C ILE A 56 7.60 4.81 -9.79
N ALA A 57 8.35 3.77 -10.12
CA ALA A 57 8.16 3.02 -11.35
C ALA A 57 6.92 2.12 -11.25
N ARG A 58 6.21 2.00 -12.36
CA ARG A 58 5.00 1.16 -12.46
C ARG A 58 5.10 0.12 -13.56
N GLN A 59 6.09 0.25 -14.43
CA GLN A 59 6.26 -0.57 -15.62
C GLN A 59 7.74 -0.80 -15.90
N LYS A 60 8.04 -1.96 -16.49
CA LYS A 60 9.31 -2.30 -17.10
C LYS A 60 9.16 -2.22 -18.59
N ILE A 61 10.12 -1.64 -19.27
CA ILE A 61 10.13 -1.50 -20.74
C ILE A 61 11.56 -1.64 -21.24
N LEU A 62 11.73 -2.24 -22.42
CA LEU A 62 13.01 -2.23 -23.11
C LEU A 62 13.17 -0.89 -23.85
N ASN A 63 14.34 -0.28 -23.76
CA ASN A 63 14.72 0.86 -24.58
C ASN A 63 15.31 0.41 -25.93
N ASN A 64 15.66 1.34 -26.81
CA ASN A 64 16.25 1.05 -28.12
C ASN A 64 17.61 0.32 -28.04
N ASN A 65 18.27 0.34 -26.86
CA ASN A 65 19.53 -0.36 -26.61
C ASN A 65 19.32 -1.73 -25.95
N PHE A 66 18.06 -2.21 -25.87
CA PHE A 66 17.68 -3.49 -25.23
C PHE A 66 17.93 -3.56 -23.73
N GLN A 67 18.08 -2.42 -23.08
CA GLN A 67 18.17 -2.36 -21.64
C GLN A 67 16.77 -2.31 -21.04
N GLU A 68 16.51 -3.18 -20.07
CA GLU A 68 15.27 -3.11 -19.30
C GLU A 68 15.33 -1.91 -18.35
N LEU A 69 14.40 -0.98 -18.51
CA LEU A 69 14.23 0.18 -17.67
C LEU A 69 12.96 0.05 -16.83
N THR A 70 13.06 0.42 -15.58
CA THR A 70 11.88 0.64 -14.73
C THR A 70 11.41 2.08 -14.89
N VAL A 71 10.12 2.28 -15.21
CA VAL A 71 9.60 3.60 -15.56
C VAL A 71 8.25 3.91 -14.91
N CYS A 72 8.01 5.18 -14.59
CA CYS A 72 6.70 5.65 -14.17
C CYS A 72 5.73 5.70 -15.37
N LYS A 73 4.44 5.73 -15.10
CA LYS A 73 3.40 5.75 -16.16
C LYS A 73 3.60 6.85 -17.20
N VAL A 74 4.04 8.04 -16.78
CA VAL A 74 4.27 9.19 -17.66
C VAL A 74 5.44 8.93 -18.62
N HIS A 75 6.55 8.40 -18.12
CA HIS A 75 7.75 8.17 -18.92
C HIS A 75 7.68 6.89 -19.75
N CYS A 76 6.87 5.93 -19.35
CA CYS A 76 6.57 4.77 -20.17
C CYS A 76 6.02 5.16 -21.56
N ASN A 77 5.14 6.14 -21.61
CA ASN A 77 4.55 6.61 -22.87
C ASN A 77 5.54 7.42 -23.73
N LYS A 78 6.69 7.82 -23.17
CA LYS A 78 7.74 8.53 -23.90
C LYS A 78 8.77 7.61 -24.55
N ILE A 79 8.86 6.36 -24.06
CA ILE A 79 9.75 5.36 -24.64
C ILE A 79 8.95 4.59 -25.70
N LYS A 80 9.18 4.95 -26.95
CA LYS A 80 8.59 4.27 -28.09
C LYS A 80 9.70 3.65 -28.92
N VAL A 81 9.53 2.40 -29.25
CA VAL A 81 10.36 1.71 -30.24
C VAL A 81 9.51 1.55 -31.48
N GLU A 82 9.84 2.30 -32.50
CA GLU A 82 9.15 2.27 -33.81
C GLU A 82 10.07 1.63 -34.82
N PRO A 83 9.55 0.77 -35.71
CA PRO A 83 10.31 0.26 -36.83
C PRO A 83 10.64 1.39 -37.77
N VAL A 84 11.87 1.43 -38.23
CA VAL A 84 12.35 2.43 -39.21
C VAL A 84 12.41 1.76 -40.57
N LYS A 85 11.93 2.44 -41.61
CA LYS A 85 12.09 1.99 -42.98
C LYS A 85 13.51 2.35 -43.44
N LEU A 86 14.37 1.35 -43.50
CA LEU A 86 15.73 1.49 -43.93
C LEU A 86 16.07 0.36 -44.93
N ASP A 87 16.57 0.73 -46.08
CA ASP A 87 16.90 -0.19 -47.17
C ASP A 87 18.40 -0.55 -47.26
N ILE A 88 19.17 -0.15 -46.25
CA ILE A 88 20.59 -0.46 -46.13
C ILE A 88 20.89 -1.85 -45.56
N TYR A 89 19.89 -2.47 -44.95
CA TYR A 89 20.02 -3.79 -44.32
C TYR A 89 19.48 -4.90 -45.25
N LYS A 90 19.86 -6.15 -44.95
CA LYS A 90 19.30 -7.34 -45.59
C LYS A 90 18.30 -8.05 -44.66
N CYS A 91 17.26 -8.61 -45.26
CA CYS A 91 16.28 -9.40 -44.55
C CYS A 91 16.94 -10.65 -43.93
N VAL A 92 16.83 -10.83 -42.61
CA VAL A 92 17.41 -11.97 -41.87
C VAL A 92 16.84 -13.32 -42.30
N LYS A 93 15.69 -13.35 -43.00
CA LYS A 93 15.01 -14.58 -43.42
C LYS A 93 15.38 -15.03 -44.81
N CYS A 94 15.54 -14.11 -45.77
CA CYS A 94 15.73 -14.43 -47.17
C CYS A 94 16.90 -13.71 -47.83
N GLY A 95 17.60 -12.81 -47.15
CA GLY A 95 18.72 -12.05 -47.70
C GLY A 95 18.34 -10.94 -48.68
N GLU A 96 17.05 -10.78 -49.02
CA GLU A 96 16.58 -9.68 -49.89
C GLU A 96 16.73 -8.33 -49.14
N LYS A 97 16.60 -7.23 -49.90
CA LYS A 97 16.64 -5.87 -49.37
C LYS A 97 15.61 -5.72 -48.23
N SER A 98 16.02 -5.17 -47.11
CA SER A 98 15.15 -4.93 -45.96
C SER A 98 14.20 -3.78 -46.23
N TYR A 99 12.99 -3.89 -45.73
CA TYR A 99 11.98 -2.84 -45.76
C TYR A 99 11.77 -2.23 -44.36
N ILE A 100 11.93 -3.06 -43.31
CA ILE A 100 11.75 -2.68 -41.90
C ILE A 100 12.98 -3.09 -41.12
N ASN A 101 13.50 -2.18 -40.32
CA ASN A 101 14.53 -2.45 -39.32
C ASN A 101 14.07 -1.98 -37.95
N ILE A 102 14.42 -2.73 -36.89
CA ILE A 102 14.15 -2.35 -35.53
C ILE A 102 15.47 -2.04 -34.83
N CYS A 103 15.59 -0.85 -34.28
CA CYS A 103 16.72 -0.37 -33.48
C CYS A 103 18.07 -0.41 -34.20
N GLY A 104 18.12 -0.36 -35.57
CA GLY A 104 19.35 -0.33 -36.32
C GLY A 104 20.18 -1.62 -36.30
N LYS A 105 19.60 -2.76 -35.92
CA LYS A 105 20.29 -4.05 -35.85
C LYS A 105 20.06 -4.89 -37.08
N ASP A 106 21.14 -5.43 -37.64
CA ASP A 106 21.09 -6.30 -38.85
C ASP A 106 20.16 -7.50 -38.64
N GLU A 107 20.25 -8.14 -37.48
CA GLU A 107 19.47 -9.30 -37.08
C GLU A 107 17.96 -9.02 -36.94
N TRP A 108 17.57 -7.76 -37.02
CA TRP A 108 16.17 -7.32 -36.85
C TRP A 108 15.71 -6.49 -38.06
N SER A 109 16.02 -7.02 -39.21
CA SER A 109 15.69 -6.47 -40.50
C SER A 109 14.84 -7.44 -41.30
N TRP A 110 13.74 -6.98 -41.86
CA TRP A 110 12.82 -7.81 -42.66
C TRP A 110 12.40 -7.10 -43.96
N CYS A 111 12.27 -7.88 -45.01
CA CYS A 111 11.63 -7.41 -46.25
C CYS A 111 10.11 -7.37 -46.08
N GLU A 112 9.39 -6.80 -47.03
CA GLU A 112 7.93 -6.65 -46.97
C GLU A 112 7.21 -8.00 -46.76
N LYS A 113 7.66 -9.08 -47.43
CA LYS A 113 7.11 -10.44 -47.31
C LYS A 113 7.23 -11.00 -45.87
N HIS A 114 8.24 -10.58 -45.13
CA HIS A 114 8.53 -11.05 -43.76
C HIS A 114 8.23 -10.03 -42.67
N GLU A 115 7.52 -8.94 -42.97
CA GLU A 115 7.15 -7.89 -42.03
C GLU A 115 6.47 -8.42 -40.78
N ASN A 116 5.62 -9.44 -40.90
CA ASN A 116 4.90 -10.01 -39.79
C ASN A 116 5.83 -10.53 -38.66
N LEU A 117 7.08 -10.88 -38.95
CA LEU A 117 8.07 -11.32 -37.97
C LEU A 117 8.52 -10.14 -37.09
N SER A 118 8.52 -8.91 -37.63
CA SER A 118 8.84 -7.71 -36.85
C SER A 118 7.84 -7.50 -35.69
N LYS A 119 6.57 -7.84 -35.92
CA LYS A 119 5.50 -7.72 -34.87
C LYS A 119 5.79 -8.56 -33.62
N LYS A 120 6.40 -9.76 -33.78
CA LYS A 120 6.83 -10.59 -32.67
C LYS A 120 7.92 -9.90 -31.85
N ILE A 121 8.89 -9.31 -32.49
CA ILE A 121 9.98 -8.58 -31.83
C ILE A 121 9.42 -7.34 -31.13
N LEU A 122 8.57 -6.56 -31.79
CA LEU A 122 7.94 -5.39 -31.19
C LEU A 122 7.12 -5.70 -29.94
N THR A 123 6.60 -6.93 -29.79
CA THR A 123 5.90 -7.32 -28.55
C THR A 123 6.82 -7.33 -27.34
N GLN A 124 8.12 -7.52 -27.49
CA GLN A 124 9.10 -7.51 -26.39
C GLN A 124 9.26 -6.11 -25.80
N PHE A 125 9.04 -5.08 -26.62
CA PHE A 125 9.11 -3.67 -26.20
C PHE A 125 7.80 -3.15 -25.57
N LYS A 126 6.75 -3.98 -25.53
CA LYS A 126 5.53 -3.58 -24.83
C LYS A 126 5.79 -3.46 -23.34
N PRO A 127 5.27 -2.40 -22.71
CA PRO A 127 5.42 -2.22 -21.28
C PRO A 127 4.85 -3.42 -20.50
N LYS A 128 5.65 -3.95 -19.61
CA LYS A 128 5.23 -4.97 -18.64
C LYS A 128 4.92 -4.26 -17.32
N LYS A 129 3.75 -4.51 -16.77
CA LYS A 129 3.40 -3.98 -15.45
C LYS A 129 4.34 -4.58 -14.41
N ILE A 130 4.93 -3.73 -13.57
CA ILE A 130 5.61 -4.21 -12.38
C ILE A 130 4.53 -4.76 -11.45
N THR A 131 4.43 -6.06 -11.37
CA THR A 131 3.61 -6.73 -10.37
C THR A 131 4.32 -6.54 -9.03
N GLY A 132 3.62 -5.98 -8.05
CA GLY A 132 4.18 -5.86 -6.70
C GLY A 132 4.67 -7.23 -6.22
N GLN A 133 5.79 -7.26 -5.52
CA GLN A 133 6.33 -8.49 -4.97
C GLN A 133 5.24 -9.19 -4.15
N ASN A 134 5.07 -10.48 -4.39
CA ASN A 134 4.12 -11.28 -3.61
C ASN A 134 4.69 -11.43 -2.20
N CYS A 135 4.02 -10.82 -1.21
CA CYS A 135 4.47 -10.83 0.18
C CYS A 135 4.65 -12.25 0.74
N SER A 136 3.88 -13.22 0.24
CA SER A 136 3.98 -14.62 0.68
C SER A 136 5.23 -15.34 0.19
N GLN A 137 5.96 -14.78 -0.77
CA GLN A 137 7.18 -15.36 -1.35
C GLN A 137 8.47 -14.73 -0.80
N GLN A 138 8.34 -13.69 0.04
CA GLN A 138 9.51 -13.06 0.63
C GLN A 138 10.06 -13.89 1.79
N PRO A 139 11.38 -14.15 1.82
CA PRO A 139 12.00 -14.81 2.95
C PRO A 139 11.74 -14.06 4.24
N ILE A 140 11.34 -14.77 5.28
CA ILE A 140 11.02 -14.15 6.59
C ILE A 140 12.23 -13.40 7.18
N GLN A 141 13.43 -13.88 6.92
CA GLN A 141 14.67 -13.24 7.35
C GLN A 141 14.80 -11.82 6.74
N GLU A 142 14.50 -11.65 5.45
CA GLU A 142 14.55 -10.34 4.78
C GLU A 142 13.49 -9.40 5.35
N LEU A 143 12.27 -9.90 5.59
CA LEU A 143 11.18 -9.12 6.18
C LEU A 143 11.54 -8.64 7.60
N VAL A 144 12.09 -9.50 8.43
CA VAL A 144 12.49 -9.14 9.80
C VAL A 144 13.68 -8.17 9.80
N SER A 145 14.65 -8.38 8.91
CA SER A 145 15.79 -7.46 8.76
C SER A 145 15.32 -6.06 8.32
N GLU A 146 14.39 -5.99 7.37
CA GLU A 146 13.84 -4.72 6.90
C GLU A 146 12.97 -4.04 7.97
N LEU A 147 12.20 -4.82 8.75
CA LEU A 147 11.47 -4.32 9.90
C LEU A 147 12.41 -3.64 10.89
N THR A 148 13.45 -4.36 11.33
CA THR A 148 14.43 -3.84 12.30
C THR A 148 15.09 -2.56 11.78
N ARG A 149 15.54 -2.55 10.52
CA ARG A 149 16.14 -1.38 9.89
C ARG A 149 15.20 -0.15 9.93
N LYS A 150 13.95 -0.35 9.54
CA LYS A 150 12.95 0.74 9.54
C LYS A 150 12.58 1.22 10.95
N LEU A 151 12.57 0.34 11.93
CA LEU A 151 12.35 0.71 13.31
C LEU A 151 13.53 1.52 13.87
N ASP A 152 14.78 1.11 13.60
CA ASP A 152 15.99 1.81 14.03
C ASP A 152 16.11 3.22 13.40
N GLU A 153 15.56 3.42 12.19
CA GLU A 153 15.49 4.73 11.53
C GLU A 153 14.47 5.69 12.17
N ASN A 154 13.51 5.17 12.93
CA ASN A 154 12.44 5.95 13.57
C ASN A 154 12.57 5.95 15.09
N LYS A 155 13.53 6.69 15.61
CA LYS A 155 13.84 6.75 17.04
C LYS A 155 12.65 7.17 17.92
N ASP A 156 11.71 7.92 17.37
CA ASP A 156 10.46 8.31 18.06
C ASP A 156 9.65 7.12 18.56
N PHE A 157 9.80 5.94 17.93
CA PHE A 157 9.07 4.73 18.31
C PHE A 157 9.50 4.17 19.65
N LEU A 158 10.71 4.51 20.12
CA LEU A 158 11.20 4.13 21.45
C LEU A 158 10.95 5.24 22.50
N ASP A 159 10.48 6.43 22.10
CA ASP A 159 10.15 7.55 23.00
C ASP A 159 8.69 7.45 23.50
N VAL A 160 8.29 6.26 24.00
CA VAL A 160 6.94 5.95 24.44
C VAL A 160 6.95 5.19 25.75
N CYS A 161 5.87 5.31 26.56
CA CYS A 161 5.70 4.57 27.80
C CYS A 161 5.17 3.15 27.56
N GLY A 162 4.43 2.92 26.49
CA GLY A 162 3.84 1.61 26.22
C GLY A 162 3.60 1.33 24.74
N VAL A 163 3.59 0.05 24.42
CA VAL A 163 3.46 -0.46 23.05
C VAL A 163 2.32 -1.48 23.00
N TRP A 164 1.37 -1.28 22.08
CA TRP A 164 0.36 -2.27 21.74
C TRP A 164 0.57 -2.78 20.33
N ILE A 165 0.56 -4.10 20.17
CA ILE A 165 0.75 -4.79 18.92
C ILE A 165 -0.47 -5.67 18.65
N GLU A 166 -1.09 -5.56 17.49
CA GLU A 166 -2.23 -6.41 17.17
C GLU A 166 -1.85 -7.89 17.23
N ASN A 167 -2.67 -8.66 17.95
CA ASN A 167 -2.50 -10.11 18.06
C ASN A 167 -3.04 -10.81 16.82
N GLN A 168 -2.17 -11.17 15.91
CA GLN A 168 -2.52 -11.83 14.66
C GLN A 168 -2.90 -13.30 14.85
N PRO A 169 -3.99 -13.79 14.21
CA PRO A 169 -4.36 -15.19 14.24
C PRO A 169 -3.28 -16.09 13.60
N SER A 170 -2.80 -17.07 14.35
CA SER A 170 -1.67 -17.94 13.92
C SER A 170 -2.00 -18.81 12.71
N LEU A 171 -3.27 -19.21 12.56
CA LEU A 171 -3.70 -20.16 11.55
C LEU A 171 -3.93 -19.54 10.16
N ILE A 172 -4.09 -18.21 10.08
CA ILE A 172 -4.42 -17.53 8.82
C ILE A 172 -3.16 -17.18 8.03
N ASN A 173 -2.15 -16.64 8.70
CA ASN A 173 -0.90 -16.23 8.06
C ASN A 173 0.30 -16.32 9.02
N PRO A 174 1.05 -17.43 8.98
CA PRO A 174 2.22 -17.64 9.86
C PRO A 174 3.28 -16.53 9.72
N SER A 175 3.50 -16.00 8.53
CA SER A 175 4.50 -14.96 8.30
C SER A 175 4.12 -13.65 9.04
N ILE A 176 2.85 -13.27 9.04
CA ILE A 176 2.39 -12.08 9.79
C ILE A 176 2.56 -12.30 11.29
N LYS A 177 2.27 -13.51 11.79
CA LYS A 177 2.49 -13.85 13.21
C LYS A 177 3.97 -13.74 13.59
N THR A 178 4.88 -14.22 12.74
CA THR A 178 6.33 -14.11 12.95
C THR A 178 6.77 -12.64 12.96
N ILE A 179 6.26 -11.81 12.06
CA ILE A 179 6.54 -10.37 12.02
C ILE A 179 6.01 -9.69 13.30
N ALA A 180 4.81 -10.03 13.77
CA ALA A 180 4.28 -9.51 15.04
C ALA A 180 5.16 -9.88 16.23
N SER A 181 5.67 -11.13 16.26
CA SER A 181 6.61 -11.58 17.30
C SER A 181 7.96 -10.86 17.20
N ALA A 182 8.48 -10.65 16.00
CA ALA A 182 9.72 -9.90 15.78
C ALA A 182 9.58 -8.43 16.23
N LEU A 183 8.44 -7.79 15.92
CA LEU A 183 8.12 -6.44 16.38
C LEU A 183 8.06 -6.36 17.91
N TYR A 184 7.40 -7.33 18.54
CA TYR A 184 7.34 -7.46 20.01
C TYR A 184 8.74 -7.58 20.61
N THR A 185 9.55 -8.50 20.06
CA THR A 185 10.93 -8.75 20.51
C THR A 185 11.81 -7.51 20.35
N TYR A 186 11.65 -6.76 19.26
CA TYR A 186 12.37 -5.52 19.03
C TYR A 186 12.15 -4.51 20.19
N PHE A 187 10.90 -4.26 20.56
CA PHE A 187 10.59 -3.33 21.65
C PHE A 187 11.04 -3.84 23.02
N ILE A 188 11.01 -5.16 23.26
CA ILE A 188 11.58 -5.73 24.49
C ILE A 188 13.10 -5.50 24.52
N ILE A 189 13.83 -5.82 23.43
CA ILE A 189 15.28 -5.68 23.41
C ILE A 189 15.69 -4.20 23.46
N ARG A 190 15.25 -3.40 22.46
CA ARG A 190 15.71 -2.00 22.31
C ARG A 190 15.10 -1.07 23.37
N GLY A 191 13.85 -1.30 23.77
CA GLY A 191 13.13 -0.43 24.70
C GLY A 191 13.34 -0.77 26.15
N ILE A 192 13.29 -2.06 26.53
CA ILE A 192 13.31 -2.48 27.94
C ILE A 192 14.71 -2.96 28.37
N ILE A 193 15.37 -3.81 27.57
CA ILE A 193 16.67 -4.40 27.92
C ILE A 193 17.82 -3.41 27.67
N ASP A 194 17.92 -2.91 26.44
CA ASP A 194 18.98 -1.97 26.06
C ASP A 194 18.75 -0.56 26.63
N LYS A 195 17.52 -0.29 27.08
CA LYS A 195 17.09 0.98 27.70
C LYS A 195 17.50 2.20 26.89
N GLN A 196 17.37 2.15 25.56
CA GLN A 196 17.82 3.23 24.69
C GLN A 196 17.21 4.59 25.06
N ASN A 197 15.97 4.59 25.62
CA ASN A 197 15.31 5.80 26.11
C ASN A 197 14.75 5.65 27.54
N ASP A 198 14.88 4.49 28.17
CA ASP A 198 14.44 4.16 29.57
C ASP A 198 12.97 4.55 29.87
N LYS A 199 12.09 4.49 28.85
CA LYS A 199 10.71 4.96 28.94
C LYS A 199 9.67 3.87 28.77
N ILE A 200 9.99 2.75 28.09
CA ILE A 200 9.03 1.70 27.79
C ILE A 200 8.81 0.84 29.04
N GLU A 201 7.60 0.96 29.60
CA GLU A 201 7.17 0.21 30.78
C GLU A 201 6.58 -1.15 30.41
N PHE A 202 5.93 -1.24 29.25
CA PHE A 202 5.31 -2.48 28.78
C PHE A 202 5.23 -2.59 27.26
N VAL A 203 5.23 -3.85 26.79
CA VAL A 203 4.88 -4.23 25.43
C VAL A 203 3.80 -5.30 25.52
N LYS A 204 2.63 -5.10 24.89
CA LYS A 204 1.48 -6.01 25.00
C LYS A 204 0.87 -6.31 23.64
N PHE A 205 0.38 -7.54 23.47
CA PHE A 205 -0.51 -7.88 22.36
C PHE A 205 -1.93 -7.39 22.64
N ALA A 206 -2.55 -6.77 21.66
CA ALA A 206 -3.91 -6.26 21.69
C ALA A 206 -4.85 -7.12 20.85
N SER A 207 -6.06 -7.37 21.30
CA SER A 207 -7.06 -8.09 20.52
C SER A 207 -7.57 -7.22 19.37
N PRO A 208 -7.64 -7.72 18.12
CA PRO A 208 -8.22 -7.00 16.99
C PRO A 208 -9.69 -6.64 17.21
N LEU A 209 -10.41 -7.38 18.04
CA LEU A 209 -11.81 -7.12 18.36
C LEU A 209 -12.04 -5.83 19.17
N ASN A 210 -11.00 -5.22 19.69
CA ASN A 210 -11.12 -4.00 20.50
C ASN A 210 -11.24 -2.72 19.66
N LYS A 211 -10.85 -2.73 18.40
CA LYS A 211 -10.81 -1.55 17.53
C LYS A 211 -12.14 -0.78 17.46
N LEU A 212 -13.25 -1.48 17.27
CA LEU A 212 -14.58 -0.86 17.14
C LEU A 212 -15.38 -0.79 18.45
N LYS A 213 -14.82 -1.25 19.57
CA LYS A 213 -15.49 -1.15 20.88
C LYS A 213 -15.66 0.30 21.36
N VAL A 214 -14.97 1.25 20.76
CA VAL A 214 -15.14 2.69 21.00
C VAL A 214 -16.60 3.14 20.81
N ALA A 215 -17.38 2.42 19.99
CA ALA A 215 -18.79 2.69 19.71
C ALA A 215 -19.59 1.37 19.55
N LYS A 216 -19.48 0.47 20.51
CA LYS A 216 -20.02 -0.90 20.43
C LYS A 216 -21.48 -0.96 19.92
N LYS A 217 -22.41 -0.23 20.55
CA LYS A 217 -23.83 -0.25 20.16
C LYS A 217 -24.05 0.16 18.71
N THR A 218 -23.42 1.23 18.27
CA THR A 218 -23.50 1.74 16.89
C THR A 218 -22.88 0.75 15.88
N THR A 219 -21.77 0.16 16.27
CA THR A 219 -21.05 -0.84 15.47
C THR A 219 -21.91 -2.09 15.28
N ASP A 220 -22.43 -2.67 16.36
CA ASP A 220 -23.25 -3.88 16.34
C ASP A 220 -24.49 -3.66 15.44
N ALA A 221 -25.20 -2.55 15.62
CA ALA A 221 -26.38 -2.20 14.80
C ALA A 221 -26.06 -2.00 13.30
N ALA A 222 -24.85 -1.53 12.97
CA ALA A 222 -24.43 -1.39 11.59
C ALA A 222 -23.99 -2.75 11.00
N LEU A 223 -23.31 -3.60 11.75
CA LEU A 223 -22.84 -4.90 11.32
C LEU A 223 -23.95 -5.93 11.16
N GLU A 224 -25.03 -5.86 11.95
CA GLU A 224 -26.24 -6.68 11.79
C GLU A 224 -26.91 -6.53 10.42
N LYS A 225 -26.71 -5.39 9.75
CA LYS A 225 -27.23 -5.13 8.40
C LYS A 225 -26.43 -5.81 7.30
N ALA A 226 -25.28 -6.41 7.59
CA ALA A 226 -24.42 -7.05 6.61
C ALA A 226 -25.02 -8.38 6.13
N LYS A 227 -25.14 -8.54 4.80
CA LYS A 227 -25.70 -9.74 4.16
C LYS A 227 -24.61 -10.75 3.76
N SER A 228 -23.34 -10.41 3.89
CA SER A 228 -22.20 -11.27 3.53
C SER A 228 -20.96 -10.89 4.31
N ALA A 229 -20.01 -11.82 4.44
CA ALA A 229 -18.70 -11.56 5.07
C ALA A 229 -17.94 -10.39 4.40
N ARG A 230 -18.07 -10.23 3.07
CA ARG A 230 -17.47 -9.11 2.34
C ARG A 230 -18.12 -7.77 2.70
N GLU A 231 -19.43 -7.75 2.88
CA GLU A 231 -20.17 -6.55 3.28
C GLU A 231 -19.86 -6.20 4.73
N TYR A 232 -19.80 -7.20 5.61
CA TYR A 232 -19.36 -7.05 6.99
C TYR A 232 -17.99 -6.37 7.06
N TYR A 233 -16.98 -6.91 6.38
CA TYR A 233 -15.64 -6.32 6.31
C TYR A 233 -15.64 -4.90 5.76
N SER A 234 -16.45 -4.62 4.74
CA SER A 234 -16.56 -3.27 4.15
C SER A 234 -17.18 -2.26 5.11
N ILE A 235 -18.16 -2.67 5.90
CA ILE A 235 -18.79 -1.83 6.93
C ILE A 235 -17.79 -1.57 8.05
N GLU A 236 -17.11 -2.60 8.53
CA GLU A 236 -16.10 -2.50 9.58
C GLU A 236 -15.02 -1.47 9.20
N LYS A 237 -14.42 -1.58 8.01
CA LYS A 237 -13.43 -0.62 7.50
C LYS A 237 -13.98 0.80 7.35
N GLY A 238 -15.22 0.94 6.90
CA GLY A 238 -15.86 2.25 6.78
C GLY A 238 -16.11 2.90 8.14
N LEU A 239 -16.55 2.13 9.14
CA LEU A 239 -16.76 2.62 10.51
C LEU A 239 -15.46 3.06 11.15
N SER A 240 -14.36 2.32 10.98
CA SER A 240 -13.05 2.72 11.47
C SER A 240 -12.67 4.13 11.01
N ILE A 241 -12.84 4.42 9.71
CA ILE A 241 -12.53 5.73 9.14
C ILE A 241 -13.45 6.82 9.71
N ILE A 242 -14.76 6.54 9.84
CA ILE A 242 -15.75 7.50 10.36
C ILE A 242 -15.43 7.85 11.82
N TYR A 243 -15.17 6.84 12.66
CA TYR A 243 -14.88 7.06 14.08
C TYR A 243 -13.61 7.86 14.26
N VAL A 244 -12.52 7.52 13.56
CA VAL A 244 -11.28 8.27 13.67
C VAL A 244 -11.45 9.72 13.25
N ASN A 245 -12.13 9.98 12.13
CA ASN A 245 -12.41 11.36 11.69
C ASN A 245 -13.30 12.15 12.68
N THR A 246 -14.14 11.47 13.45
CA THR A 246 -14.98 12.09 14.48
C THR A 246 -14.19 12.38 15.77
N LEU A 247 -13.29 11.49 16.14
CA LEU A 247 -12.49 11.61 17.35
C LEU A 247 -11.38 12.65 17.26
N LEU A 248 -10.75 12.78 16.07
CA LEU A 248 -9.61 13.67 15.83
C LEU A 248 -10.01 15.15 15.73
N GLU A 249 -9.16 16.00 16.27
CA GLU A 249 -9.23 17.46 16.08
C GLU A 249 -8.65 17.90 14.71
N SER A 250 -8.82 19.16 14.36
CA SER A 250 -8.46 19.69 13.02
C SER A 250 -7.00 19.46 12.65
N ASP A 251 -6.08 19.64 13.59
CA ASP A 251 -4.64 19.48 13.30
C ASP A 251 -4.24 18.01 13.18
N GLU A 252 -4.85 17.15 13.99
CA GLU A 252 -4.66 15.70 13.92
C GLU A 252 -5.20 15.12 12.60
N LYS A 253 -6.32 15.64 12.09
CA LYS A 253 -6.85 15.31 10.76
C LYS A 253 -5.88 15.65 9.64
N LYS A 254 -5.08 16.72 9.77
CA LYS A 254 -4.02 17.05 8.81
C LYS A 254 -2.90 16.00 8.85
N ILE A 255 -2.50 15.55 10.04
CA ILE A 255 -1.51 14.47 10.23
C ILE A 255 -2.02 13.19 9.53
N LEU A 256 -3.24 12.76 9.83
CA LEU A 256 -3.86 11.59 9.22
C LEU A 256 -3.94 11.72 7.69
N LYS A 257 -4.42 12.86 7.18
CA LYS A 257 -4.54 13.10 5.73
C LYS A 257 -3.19 12.99 5.03
N THR A 258 -2.15 13.62 5.56
CA THR A 258 -0.79 13.56 5.01
C THR A 258 -0.26 12.12 5.02
N ALA A 259 -0.49 11.36 6.10
CA ALA A 259 -0.10 9.97 6.19
C ALA A 259 -0.81 9.10 5.15
N VAL A 260 -2.11 9.30 4.94
CA VAL A 260 -2.91 8.57 3.95
C VAL A 260 -2.45 8.90 2.52
N GLU A 261 -2.21 10.16 2.19
CA GLU A 261 -1.73 10.59 0.87
C GLU A 261 -0.35 9.99 0.54
N ASN A 262 0.55 9.91 1.52
CA ASN A 262 1.88 9.33 1.37
C ASN A 262 1.88 7.80 1.22
N ASN A 263 0.76 7.13 1.54
CA ASN A 263 0.64 5.67 1.58
C ASN A 263 -0.42 5.10 0.62
N ASP A 264 -0.47 5.60 -0.61
CA ASP A 264 -1.37 5.10 -1.68
C ASP A 264 -2.87 5.10 -1.28
N ASN A 265 -3.30 6.05 -0.43
CA ASN A 265 -4.65 6.19 0.12
C ASN A 265 -5.10 5.00 0.99
N LYS A 266 -4.17 4.34 1.68
CA LYS A 266 -4.44 3.27 2.66
C LYS A 266 -4.72 3.86 4.04
N GLY A 267 -5.88 4.48 4.20
CA GLY A 267 -6.28 5.11 5.45
C GLY A 267 -6.91 4.16 6.46
N ASP A 268 -7.50 3.06 6.01
CA ASP A 268 -8.20 2.09 6.84
C ASP A 268 -7.26 1.41 7.87
N ASP A 269 -6.09 0.95 7.44
CA ASP A 269 -5.13 0.29 8.32
C ASP A 269 -4.56 1.28 9.37
N ILE A 270 -4.35 2.56 8.98
CA ILE A 270 -3.94 3.62 9.93
C ILE A 270 -5.05 3.88 10.95
N CYS A 271 -6.31 3.95 10.52
CA CYS A 271 -7.45 4.13 11.42
C CYS A 271 -7.59 2.97 12.40
N ASP A 272 -7.36 1.74 11.96
CA ASP A 272 -7.39 0.56 12.81
C ASP A 272 -6.30 0.61 13.89
N SER A 273 -5.07 1.01 13.54
CA SER A 273 -3.99 1.18 14.54
C SER A 273 -4.31 2.29 15.54
N PHE A 274 -4.94 3.39 15.11
CA PHE A 274 -5.38 4.46 15.99
C PHE A 274 -6.45 3.98 16.97
N LEU A 275 -7.53 3.36 16.47
CA LEU A 275 -8.65 2.91 17.33
C LEU A 275 -8.22 1.87 18.36
N GLN A 276 -7.31 0.97 17.97
CA GLN A 276 -6.73 0.02 18.91
C GLN A 276 -5.99 0.73 20.04
N GLY A 277 -5.09 1.65 19.72
CA GLY A 277 -4.36 2.43 20.71
C GLY A 277 -5.27 3.30 21.56
N PHE A 278 -6.23 3.98 20.93
CA PHE A 278 -7.23 4.81 21.59
C PHE A 278 -8.05 4.00 22.64
N HIS A 279 -8.52 2.81 22.28
CA HIS A 279 -9.24 1.94 23.21
C HIS A 279 -8.40 1.57 24.44
N HIS A 280 -7.12 1.23 24.23
CA HIS A 280 -6.24 0.79 25.30
C HIS A 280 -5.72 1.92 26.19
N ILE A 281 -5.55 3.14 25.67
CA ILE A 281 -5.18 4.33 26.47
C ILE A 281 -6.20 4.61 27.59
N PHE A 282 -7.45 4.27 27.36
CA PHE A 282 -8.55 4.45 28.31
C PHE A 282 -9.00 3.13 28.97
N ASP A 283 -8.23 2.05 28.83
CA ASP A 283 -8.56 0.72 29.36
C ASP A 283 -9.98 0.24 29.00
N GLY A 284 -10.50 0.70 27.86
CA GLY A 284 -11.85 0.43 27.38
C GLY A 284 -12.93 1.36 27.92
N GLU A 285 -12.62 2.20 28.88
CA GLU A 285 -13.54 3.18 29.47
C GLU A 285 -13.41 4.54 28.78
N ILE A 286 -14.02 4.65 27.61
CA ILE A 286 -13.91 5.84 26.76
C ILE A 286 -14.53 7.06 27.49
N PRO A 287 -13.80 8.19 27.64
CA PRO A 287 -14.32 9.38 28.28
C PRO A 287 -15.61 9.91 27.63
N GLU A 288 -16.53 10.44 28.45
CA GLU A 288 -17.84 10.91 28.00
C GLU A 288 -17.77 11.94 26.85
N TYR A 289 -16.76 12.79 26.87
CA TYR A 289 -16.49 13.73 25.78
C TYR A 289 -16.42 13.02 24.41
N TYR A 290 -15.70 11.92 24.31
CA TYR A 290 -15.57 11.14 23.07
C TYR A 290 -16.82 10.32 22.78
N GLN A 291 -17.45 9.75 23.83
CA GLN A 291 -18.71 9.03 23.66
C GLN A 291 -19.80 9.94 23.08
N LYS A 292 -19.85 11.21 23.53
CA LYS A 292 -20.77 12.21 22.99
C LYS A 292 -20.49 12.49 21.52
N LYS A 293 -19.21 12.75 21.13
CA LYS A 293 -18.83 12.94 19.73
C LYS A 293 -19.31 11.79 18.82
N ILE A 294 -19.18 10.54 19.30
CA ILE A 294 -19.59 9.37 18.53
C ILE A 294 -21.12 9.25 18.45
N ARG A 295 -21.85 9.53 19.53
CA ARG A 295 -23.34 9.53 19.52
C ARG A 295 -23.90 10.59 18.58
N ASP A 296 -23.23 11.72 18.45
CA ASP A 296 -23.65 12.83 17.61
C ASP A 296 -23.35 12.61 16.10
N ILE A 297 -22.80 11.44 15.71
CA ILE A 297 -22.57 11.10 14.30
C ILE A 297 -23.95 10.93 13.61
N PRO A 298 -24.23 11.71 12.54
CA PRO A 298 -25.48 11.55 11.78
C PRO A 298 -25.64 10.14 11.21
N GLU A 299 -26.83 9.57 11.29
CA GLU A 299 -27.11 8.22 10.76
C GLU A 299 -26.78 8.10 9.27
N GLU A 300 -26.92 9.17 8.49
CA GLU A 300 -26.56 9.21 7.07
C GLU A 300 -25.07 8.94 6.83
N GLN A 301 -24.19 9.35 7.73
CA GLN A 301 -22.75 9.08 7.65
C GLN A 301 -22.42 7.64 8.00
N LEU A 302 -23.21 7.01 8.86
CA LEU A 302 -23.06 5.60 9.22
C LEU A 302 -23.59 4.66 8.12
N GLN A 303 -24.39 5.16 7.17
CA GLN A 303 -24.79 4.44 5.96
C GLN A 303 -23.62 4.44 4.97
N ILE A 304 -22.71 3.48 5.12
CA ILE A 304 -21.59 3.30 4.21
C ILE A 304 -22.14 3.01 2.81
N LYS A 305 -22.20 4.05 1.96
CA LYS A 305 -22.58 3.91 0.54
C LYS A 305 -21.61 2.89 -0.06
N LYS A 306 -22.17 1.80 -0.62
CA LYS A 306 -21.40 0.82 -1.40
C LYS A 306 -20.47 1.60 -2.32
N ILE A 307 -19.18 1.57 -2.07
CA ILE A 307 -18.19 2.10 -3.00
C ILE A 307 -18.35 1.22 -4.23
N LYS A 308 -19.16 1.68 -5.19
CA LYS A 308 -19.28 1.05 -6.50
C LYS A 308 -17.85 1.02 -7.03
N SER A 309 -17.31 -0.16 -7.12
CA SER A 309 -16.08 -0.43 -7.87
C SER A 309 -16.36 -0.09 -9.35
N LYS A 310 -16.29 1.20 -9.68
CA LYS A 310 -16.27 1.68 -11.07
C LYS A 310 -14.91 1.34 -11.67
N LYS A 311 -14.68 0.05 -11.90
CA LYS A 311 -13.62 -0.45 -12.79
C LYS A 311 -13.96 -1.89 -13.18
N LYS A 312 -14.82 -2.06 -14.17
CA LYS A 312 -14.91 -3.14 -15.16
C LYS A 312 -16.31 -3.19 -15.75
N LEU A 313 -16.65 -2.24 -16.58
CA LEU A 313 -17.83 -2.32 -17.44
C LEU A 313 -17.74 -1.34 -18.63
N ASN A 314 -16.54 -1.21 -19.22
CA ASN A 314 -16.37 -0.48 -20.48
C ASN A 314 -15.37 -1.17 -21.43
N ASN A 315 -15.37 -2.50 -21.52
CA ASN A 315 -14.59 -3.19 -22.54
C ASN A 315 -15.28 -4.43 -23.16
N ASP A 316 -16.56 -4.70 -22.88
CA ASP A 316 -17.23 -5.89 -23.48
C ASP A 316 -18.43 -5.57 -24.40
N ASN A 317 -18.60 -4.30 -24.84
CA ASN A 317 -19.70 -3.95 -25.76
C ASN A 317 -19.24 -3.36 -27.10
N SER A 318 -18.13 -3.83 -27.66
CA SER A 318 -17.74 -3.43 -29.03
C SER A 318 -17.35 -4.57 -29.97
N ASN A 319 -17.74 -5.82 -29.67
CA ASN A 319 -17.51 -6.94 -30.61
C ASN A 319 -18.69 -7.91 -30.70
N ASN A 320 -19.92 -7.40 -30.86
CA ASN A 320 -21.03 -8.22 -31.33
C ASN A 320 -22.05 -7.37 -32.10
N LYS A 321 -21.64 -6.91 -33.27
CA LYS A 321 -22.54 -6.54 -34.36
C LYS A 321 -21.71 -6.54 -35.64
N LEU A 322 -21.73 -7.64 -36.35
CA LEU A 322 -21.53 -7.76 -37.81
C LEU A 322 -21.39 -9.26 -38.12
N ASN A 323 -22.49 -9.92 -38.28
CA ASN A 323 -22.69 -11.05 -39.19
C ASN A 323 -24.11 -11.57 -39.02
N ASP A 324 -25.05 -10.86 -39.63
CA ASP A 324 -26.26 -11.40 -40.22
C ASP A 324 -26.58 -10.44 -41.37
N ASP A 325 -26.23 -10.88 -42.57
CA ASP A 325 -26.96 -10.68 -43.79
C ASP A 325 -26.10 -11.07 -45.01
N LYS A 326 -26.50 -12.19 -45.62
CA LYS A 326 -26.22 -12.78 -46.94
C LYS A 326 -25.14 -13.86 -46.99
#